data_abad303dcf288b1fad7b1fb66476780e
#
_entry.id   abad303dcf288b1fad7b1fb66476780e
#
_cell.length_a   1.000
_cell.length_b   1.000
_cell.length_c   1.000
_cell.angle_alpha   90.00
_cell.angle_beta   90.00
_cell.angle_gamma   90.00
#
_symmetry.space_group_name_H-M   'P 1'
#
loop_
_entity.id
_entity.type
_entity.pdbx_description
1 polymer ?
#
loop_
_entity_poly.entity_id
_entity_poly.type
_entity_poly.pdbx_seq_one_letter_code
_entity_poly.pdbx_strand_id
1 'polypeptide(L)'
;MIFDETACYICAKCTSGCPTAVYDPSFKPHVIVARSKVDREALLNDENIWYCVLCKRCERRCPQNVSPLLIVTELKNESYKCAKAHVPKGFEVLSRLLRETGLSSKEEIIITEDFDEYNREEIGLPPLPKINTKAITEALTELGFFDTGCEDQKAKAGTAED
;
A
#
# COMPACT_ATOMS: atom_id res chain seq x y z
N MET A 1 2.75 -11.23 -12.83
CA MET A 1 4.11 -10.83 -13.25
C MET A 1 5.01 -11.21 -12.10
N ILE A 2 5.88 -12.22 -12.29
CA ILE A 2 6.76 -12.70 -11.22
C ILE A 2 7.95 -11.75 -11.19
N PHE A 3 8.08 -10.96 -10.14
CA PHE A 3 9.24 -10.10 -9.94
C PHE A 3 10.37 -10.96 -9.39
N ASP A 4 11.49 -10.96 -10.10
CA ASP A 4 12.68 -11.64 -9.61
C ASP A 4 13.47 -10.71 -8.67
N GLU A 5 13.13 -10.77 -7.38
CA GLU A 5 13.86 -10.06 -6.34
C GLU A 5 15.34 -10.46 -6.31
N THR A 6 15.67 -11.68 -6.84
CA THR A 6 17.05 -12.19 -6.82
C THR A 6 17.97 -11.44 -7.78
N ALA A 7 17.43 -10.75 -8.79
CA ALA A 7 18.19 -9.93 -9.71
C ALA A 7 18.74 -8.64 -9.08
N CYS A 8 18.35 -8.28 -7.85
CA CYS A 8 18.84 -7.08 -7.19
C CYS A 8 20.28 -7.22 -6.73
N TYR A 9 21.19 -6.39 -7.28
CA TYR A 9 22.59 -6.30 -6.83
C TYR A 9 22.89 -5.10 -5.90
N ILE A 10 21.86 -4.56 -5.27
CA ILE A 10 21.94 -3.56 -4.19
C ILE A 10 22.68 -2.26 -4.59
N CYS A 11 22.51 -1.81 -5.85
CA CYS A 11 23.21 -0.63 -6.38
C CYS A 11 22.74 0.73 -5.82
N ALA A 12 21.70 0.74 -5.00
CA ALA A 12 21.10 1.92 -4.36
C ALA A 12 20.53 3.01 -5.31
N LYS A 13 20.45 2.81 -6.63
CA LYS A 13 19.88 3.80 -7.58
C LYS A 13 18.41 4.11 -7.28
N CYS A 14 17.64 3.14 -6.78
CA CYS A 14 16.26 3.36 -6.35
C CYS A 14 16.18 4.28 -5.13
N THR A 15 17.11 4.17 -4.18
CA THR A 15 17.17 5.02 -2.98
C THR A 15 17.65 6.44 -3.30
N SER A 16 18.70 6.59 -4.11
CA SER A 16 19.24 7.92 -4.46
C SER A 16 18.26 8.82 -5.20
N GLY A 17 17.23 8.26 -5.81
CA GLY A 17 16.16 9.01 -6.50
C GLY A 17 14.83 9.03 -5.78
N CYS A 18 14.75 8.47 -4.58
CA CYS A 18 13.51 8.37 -3.82
C CYS A 18 13.23 9.67 -3.05
N PRO A 19 12.07 10.34 -3.26
CA PRO A 19 11.75 11.56 -2.53
C PRO A 19 11.61 11.30 -1.03
N THR A 20 11.06 10.16 -0.63
CA THR A 20 10.97 9.79 0.78
C THR A 20 12.35 9.61 1.40
N ALA A 21 13.30 8.95 0.71
CA ALA A 21 14.66 8.76 1.22
C ALA A 21 15.46 10.07 1.34
N VAL A 22 15.08 11.11 0.58
CA VAL A 22 15.67 12.46 0.72
C VAL A 22 15.17 13.13 1.98
N TYR A 23 13.87 12.97 2.28
CA TYR A 23 13.23 13.55 3.45
C TYR A 23 13.54 12.78 4.73
N ASP A 24 13.45 11.44 4.66
CA ASP A 24 13.77 10.53 5.74
C ASP A 24 14.83 9.51 5.30
N PRO A 25 16.10 9.69 5.71
CA PRO A 25 17.21 8.79 5.35
C PRO A 25 17.08 7.36 5.90
N SER A 26 16.14 7.09 6.81
CA SER A 26 15.86 5.74 7.32
C SER A 26 15.18 4.89 6.25
N PHE A 27 14.36 5.51 5.37
CA PHE A 27 13.69 4.84 4.29
C PHE A 27 14.62 4.55 3.11
N LYS A 28 14.97 3.29 2.91
CA LYS A 28 15.92 2.86 1.88
C LYS A 28 15.35 1.75 1.00
N PRO A 29 14.71 2.06 -0.14
CA PRO A 29 14.12 1.05 -1.01
C PRO A 29 15.03 -0.12 -1.35
N HIS A 30 16.35 0.10 -1.60
CA HIS A 30 17.28 -1.00 -1.89
C HIS A 30 17.49 -1.94 -0.71
N VAL A 31 17.43 -1.43 0.52
CA VAL A 31 17.53 -2.25 1.74
C VAL A 31 16.26 -3.06 1.94
N ILE A 32 15.08 -2.45 1.71
CA ILE A 32 13.81 -3.16 1.79
C ILE A 32 13.79 -4.33 0.80
N VAL A 33 14.20 -4.10 -0.46
CA VAL A 33 14.31 -5.18 -1.47
C VAL A 33 15.30 -6.26 -1.05
N ALA A 34 16.45 -5.91 -0.49
CA ALA A 34 17.41 -6.91 -0.02
C ALA A 34 16.89 -7.73 1.16
N ARG A 35 16.22 -7.07 2.11
CA ARG A 35 15.64 -7.72 3.29
C ARG A 35 14.41 -8.55 2.98
N SER A 36 13.64 -8.21 1.94
CA SER A 36 12.41 -8.97 1.58
C SER A 36 12.68 -10.44 1.30
N LYS A 37 13.92 -10.79 0.92
CA LYS A 37 14.35 -12.17 0.66
C LYS A 37 14.73 -12.95 1.90
N VAL A 38 15.31 -12.29 2.89
CA VAL A 38 15.98 -12.95 4.03
C VAL A 38 15.25 -12.75 5.35
N ASP A 39 14.48 -11.68 5.47
CA ASP A 39 13.87 -11.25 6.73
C ASP A 39 12.50 -10.59 6.47
N ARG A 40 11.65 -11.28 5.72
CA ARG A 40 10.34 -10.77 5.29
C ARG A 40 9.44 -10.46 6.50
N GLU A 41 9.41 -11.35 7.48
CA GLU A 41 8.57 -11.19 8.67
C GLU A 41 8.91 -9.92 9.48
N ALA A 42 10.20 -9.60 9.64
CA ALA A 42 10.60 -8.36 10.29
C ALA A 42 10.20 -7.13 9.48
N LEU A 43 10.23 -7.20 8.13
CA LEU A 43 9.74 -6.11 7.28
C LEU A 43 8.23 -5.89 7.39
N LEU A 44 7.44 -6.94 7.57
CA LEU A 44 5.99 -6.82 7.77
C LEU A 44 5.65 -6.06 9.06
N ASN A 45 6.55 -6.09 10.04
CA ASN A 45 6.44 -5.36 11.30
C ASN A 45 7.21 -4.03 11.30
N ASP A 46 7.83 -3.63 10.17
CA ASP A 46 8.62 -2.42 10.05
C ASP A 46 7.75 -1.26 9.53
N GLU A 47 7.61 -0.20 10.31
CA GLU A 47 6.84 0.99 9.90
C GLU A 47 7.38 1.65 8.63
N ASN A 48 8.68 1.49 8.35
CA ASN A 48 9.32 2.09 7.20
C ASN A 48 8.69 1.69 5.86
N ILE A 49 8.09 0.50 5.74
CA ILE A 49 7.42 0.11 4.49
C ILE A 49 6.28 1.07 4.14
N TRP A 50 5.64 1.69 5.16
CA TRP A 50 4.49 2.59 4.98
C TRP A 50 4.87 3.99 4.50
N TYR A 51 6.14 4.40 4.60
CA TYR A 51 6.60 5.71 4.15
C TYR A 51 6.66 5.85 2.62
N CYS A 52 6.51 4.76 1.87
CA CYS A 52 6.49 4.78 0.42
C CYS A 52 5.25 5.54 -0.11
N VAL A 53 5.49 6.61 -0.87
CA VAL A 53 4.46 7.45 -1.51
C VAL A 53 4.07 6.98 -2.91
N LEU A 54 4.43 5.78 -3.31
CA LEU A 54 4.07 5.12 -4.57
C LEU A 54 4.40 5.93 -5.86
N CYS A 55 5.44 6.74 -5.85
CA CYS A 55 5.79 7.68 -6.94
C CYS A 55 6.44 7.01 -8.18
N LYS A 56 6.67 5.70 -8.20
CA LYS A 56 7.26 4.90 -9.30
C LYS A 56 8.69 5.24 -9.72
N ARG A 57 9.38 6.17 -9.06
CA ARG A 57 10.75 6.56 -9.44
C ARG A 57 11.75 5.40 -9.33
N CYS A 58 11.61 4.56 -8.31
CA CYS A 58 12.49 3.41 -8.07
C CYS A 58 12.41 2.37 -9.20
N GLU A 59 11.23 2.14 -9.78
CA GLU A 59 11.05 1.24 -10.93
C GLU A 59 11.81 1.75 -12.15
N ARG A 60 11.61 3.03 -12.50
CA ARG A 60 12.22 3.65 -13.68
C ARG A 60 13.75 3.75 -13.60
N ARG A 61 14.30 3.67 -12.39
CA ARG A 61 15.76 3.79 -12.15
C ARG A 61 16.44 2.43 -11.94
N CYS A 62 15.67 1.35 -11.83
CA CYS A 62 16.21 0.02 -11.59
C CYS A 62 16.84 -0.56 -12.86
N PRO A 63 18.17 -0.78 -12.91
CA PRO A 63 18.81 -1.34 -14.09
C PRO A 63 18.51 -2.84 -14.29
N GLN A 64 18.01 -3.51 -13.24
CA GLN A 64 17.65 -4.93 -13.26
C GLN A 64 16.14 -5.18 -13.35
N ASN A 65 15.34 -4.13 -13.48
CA ASN A 65 13.88 -4.21 -13.54
C ASN A 65 13.22 -4.99 -12.37
N VAL A 66 13.84 -4.94 -11.19
CA VAL A 66 13.35 -5.65 -9.98
C VAL A 66 12.01 -5.11 -9.45
N SER A 67 11.64 -3.90 -9.86
CA SER A 67 10.41 -3.23 -9.39
C SER A 67 10.28 -3.08 -7.87
N PRO A 68 11.16 -2.28 -7.23
CA PRO A 68 11.11 -2.08 -5.77
C PRO A 68 9.76 -1.59 -5.25
N LEU A 69 9.02 -0.84 -6.07
CA LEU A 69 7.68 -0.36 -5.72
C LEU A 69 6.71 -1.52 -5.47
N LEU A 70 6.71 -2.51 -6.37
CA LEU A 70 5.77 -3.62 -6.26
C LEU A 70 6.09 -4.50 -5.05
N ILE A 71 7.38 -4.72 -4.77
CA ILE A 71 7.82 -5.42 -3.55
C ILE A 71 7.30 -4.69 -2.29
N VAL A 72 7.47 -3.37 -2.23
CA VAL A 72 6.94 -2.58 -1.10
C VAL A 72 5.41 -2.65 -1.03
N THR A 73 4.73 -2.64 -2.17
CA THR A 73 3.26 -2.75 -2.22
C THR A 73 2.78 -4.11 -1.74
N GLU A 74 3.45 -5.19 -2.14
CA GLU A 74 3.16 -6.55 -1.62
C GLU A 74 3.38 -6.63 -0.12
N LEU A 75 4.49 -6.10 0.39
CA LEU A 75 4.76 -6.06 1.83
C LEU A 75 3.68 -5.27 2.60
N LYS A 76 3.23 -4.13 2.07
CA LYS A 76 2.11 -3.38 2.66
C LYS A 76 0.82 -4.20 2.70
N ASN A 77 0.47 -4.84 1.60
CA ASN A 77 -0.74 -5.65 1.50
C ASN A 77 -0.69 -6.84 2.47
N GLU A 78 0.44 -7.50 2.57
CA GLU A 78 0.65 -8.61 3.49
C GLU A 78 0.63 -8.15 4.95
N SER A 79 1.33 -7.04 5.27
CA SER A 79 1.31 -6.43 6.60
C SER A 79 -0.12 -6.04 7.02
N TYR A 80 -0.92 -5.48 6.10
CA TYR A 80 -2.33 -5.16 6.34
C TYR A 80 -3.16 -6.42 6.63
N LYS A 81 -3.05 -7.45 5.78
CA LYS A 81 -3.79 -8.72 5.95
C LYS A 81 -3.44 -9.43 7.25
N CYS A 82 -2.18 -9.36 7.65
CA CYS A 82 -1.71 -9.96 8.90
C CYS A 82 -1.97 -9.09 10.14
N ALA A 83 -2.68 -7.98 10.01
CA ALA A 83 -2.99 -7.03 11.09
C ALA A 83 -1.75 -6.65 11.93
N LYS A 84 -0.60 -6.39 11.25
CA LYS A 84 0.65 -6.04 11.93
C LYS A 84 0.55 -4.67 12.63
N ALA A 85 1.32 -4.50 13.70
CA ALA A 85 1.19 -3.38 14.65
C ALA A 85 1.38 -1.98 14.03
N HIS A 86 2.11 -1.86 12.93
CA HIS A 86 2.48 -0.58 12.32
C HIS A 86 1.62 -0.18 11.12
N VAL A 87 0.52 -0.89 10.85
CA VAL A 87 -0.43 -0.49 9.80
C VAL A 87 -1.03 0.89 10.18
N PRO A 88 -0.90 1.92 9.32
CA PRO A 88 -1.46 3.22 9.64
C PRO A 88 -3.00 3.16 9.76
N LYS A 89 -3.55 3.73 10.83
CA LYS A 89 -5.01 3.74 11.11
C LYS A 89 -5.85 4.31 9.97
N GLY A 90 -5.27 5.19 9.14
CA GLY A 90 -5.93 5.72 7.95
C GLY A 90 -6.40 4.64 6.97
N PHE A 91 -5.69 3.51 6.87
CA PHE A 91 -6.10 2.40 5.99
C PHE A 91 -7.33 1.67 6.54
N GLU A 92 -7.48 1.55 7.85
CA GLU A 92 -8.67 0.97 8.48
C GLU A 92 -9.90 1.86 8.23
N VAL A 93 -9.72 3.18 8.39
CA VAL A 93 -10.78 4.16 8.10
C VAL A 93 -11.18 4.12 6.63
N LEU A 94 -10.19 4.08 5.72
CA LEU A 94 -10.43 3.99 4.28
C LEU A 94 -11.15 2.71 3.90
N SER A 95 -10.73 1.55 4.43
CA SER A 95 -11.37 0.25 4.20
C SER A 95 -12.84 0.27 4.65
N ARG A 96 -13.11 0.86 5.82
CA ARG A 96 -14.49 1.02 6.32
C ARG A 96 -15.32 1.93 5.43
N LEU A 97 -14.79 3.09 5.02
CA LEU A 97 -15.48 4.02 4.13
C LEU A 97 -15.81 3.39 2.77
N LEU A 98 -14.87 2.68 2.17
CA LEU A 98 -15.10 1.97 0.91
C LEU A 98 -16.23 0.94 1.04
N ARG A 99 -16.31 0.23 2.16
CA ARG A 99 -17.36 -0.75 2.42
C ARG A 99 -18.73 -0.09 2.61
N GLU A 100 -18.78 1.00 3.36
CA GLU A 100 -20.03 1.68 3.73
C GLU A 100 -20.58 2.55 2.59
N THR A 101 -19.72 3.24 1.87
CA THR A 101 -20.11 4.28 0.92
C THR A 101 -19.65 4.03 -0.52
N GLY A 102 -18.68 3.13 -0.73
CA GLY A 102 -18.00 2.95 -2.02
C GLY A 102 -17.06 4.10 -2.40
N LEU A 103 -16.81 5.04 -1.51
CA LEU A 103 -15.98 6.22 -1.72
C LEU A 103 -14.74 6.18 -0.83
N SER A 104 -13.66 6.81 -1.28
CA SER A 104 -12.41 6.93 -0.52
C SER A 104 -12.42 8.08 0.49
N SER A 105 -13.41 8.97 0.42
CA SER A 105 -13.60 10.09 1.37
C SER A 105 -15.08 10.26 1.66
N LYS A 106 -15.37 10.86 2.81
CA LYS A 106 -16.73 11.33 3.09
C LYS A 106 -17.02 12.58 2.27
N GLU A 107 -18.30 12.82 2.01
CA GLU A 107 -18.73 14.13 1.57
C GLU A 107 -18.46 15.13 2.69
N GLU A 108 -17.73 16.17 2.38
CA GLU A 108 -17.35 17.21 3.34
C GLU A 108 -18.02 18.52 2.94
N ILE A 109 -18.45 19.27 3.94
CA ILE A 109 -18.87 20.65 3.79
C ILE A 109 -17.58 21.46 3.66
N ILE A 110 -17.52 22.32 2.65
CA ILE A 110 -16.39 23.20 2.43
C ILE A 110 -16.62 24.45 3.30
N ILE A 111 -15.68 24.70 4.21
CA ILE A 111 -15.69 25.87 5.08
C ILE A 111 -14.67 26.86 4.52
N THR A 112 -15.11 28.08 4.19
CA THR A 112 -14.23 29.17 3.73
C THR A 112 -13.50 29.84 4.90
N GLU A 113 -12.56 30.72 4.58
CA GLU A 113 -11.84 31.52 5.58
C GLU A 113 -12.81 32.46 6.39
N ASP A 114 -13.94 32.83 5.80
CA ASP A 114 -14.99 33.61 6.44
C ASP A 114 -16.01 32.76 7.23
N PHE A 115 -15.74 31.47 7.39
CA PHE A 115 -16.60 30.48 8.06
C PHE A 115 -17.93 30.22 7.37
N ASP A 116 -18.08 30.56 6.10
CA ASP A 116 -19.25 30.19 5.31
C ASP A 116 -19.15 28.71 4.94
N GLU A 117 -20.25 27.99 5.06
CA GLU A 117 -20.36 26.56 4.73
C GLU A 117 -21.00 26.38 3.37
N TYR A 118 -20.35 25.63 2.47
CA TYR A 118 -20.85 25.31 1.15
C TYR A 118 -20.90 23.80 0.94
N ASN A 119 -22.01 23.32 0.38
CA ASN A 119 -22.11 21.95 -0.13
C ASN A 119 -21.70 21.88 -1.60
N ARG A 120 -21.60 20.67 -2.14
CA ARG A 120 -21.18 20.43 -3.53
C ARG A 120 -22.07 21.13 -4.57
N GLU A 121 -23.39 21.16 -4.35
CA GLU A 121 -24.36 21.72 -5.28
C GLU A 121 -24.24 23.24 -5.33
N GLU A 122 -24.05 23.89 -4.20
CA GLU A 122 -23.92 25.36 -4.08
C GLU A 122 -22.69 25.89 -4.82
N ILE A 123 -21.60 25.08 -4.89
CA ILE A 123 -20.38 25.44 -5.64
C ILE A 123 -20.39 24.90 -7.08
N GLY A 124 -21.51 24.35 -7.55
CA GLY A 124 -21.67 23.88 -8.93
C GLY A 124 -20.96 22.58 -9.27
N LEU A 125 -20.55 21.78 -8.26
CA LEU A 125 -19.98 20.46 -8.50
C LEU A 125 -21.08 19.44 -8.80
N PRO A 126 -20.80 18.46 -9.66
CA PRO A 126 -21.76 17.40 -9.94
C PRO A 126 -22.08 16.60 -8.68
N PRO A 127 -23.31 16.06 -8.54
CA PRO A 127 -23.67 15.20 -7.43
C PRO A 127 -22.77 13.96 -7.39
N LEU A 128 -22.61 13.39 -6.20
CA LEU A 128 -21.87 12.14 -6.07
C LEU A 128 -22.56 11.02 -6.86
N PRO A 129 -21.81 10.12 -7.50
CA PRO A 129 -22.39 9.02 -8.24
C PRO A 129 -23.17 8.09 -7.29
N LYS A 130 -24.29 7.56 -7.76
CA LYS A 130 -25.01 6.51 -7.03
C LYS A 130 -24.22 5.22 -7.10
N ILE A 131 -23.65 4.79 -5.99
CA ILE A 131 -22.78 3.63 -5.89
C ILE A 131 -23.58 2.43 -5.36
N ASN A 132 -23.48 1.29 -6.05
CA ASN A 132 -24.00 0.03 -5.53
C ASN A 132 -22.97 -0.55 -4.54
N THR A 133 -23.07 -0.14 -3.29
CA THR A 133 -22.13 -0.57 -2.22
C THR A 133 -22.17 -2.09 -2.00
N LYS A 134 -23.33 -2.73 -2.23
CA LYS A 134 -23.47 -4.18 -2.10
C LYS A 134 -22.60 -4.91 -3.13
N ALA A 135 -22.67 -4.51 -4.40
CA ALA A 135 -21.86 -5.11 -5.46
C ALA A 135 -20.36 -4.88 -5.23
N ILE A 136 -19.97 -3.70 -4.74
CA ILE A 136 -18.58 -3.41 -4.38
C ILE A 136 -18.12 -4.30 -3.24
N THR A 137 -18.91 -4.42 -2.17
CA THR A 137 -18.56 -5.25 -1.02
C THR A 137 -18.44 -6.72 -1.41
N GLU A 138 -19.34 -7.24 -2.25
CA GLU A 138 -19.27 -8.60 -2.77
C GLU A 138 -17.98 -8.82 -3.58
N ALA A 139 -17.68 -7.94 -4.53
CA ALA A 139 -16.47 -8.03 -5.34
C ALA A 139 -15.18 -7.94 -4.51
N LEU A 140 -15.12 -7.03 -3.53
CA LEU A 140 -13.97 -6.88 -2.64
C LEU A 140 -13.80 -8.10 -1.72
N THR A 141 -14.91 -8.73 -1.31
CA THR A 141 -14.88 -9.96 -0.52
C THR A 141 -14.36 -11.14 -1.35
N GLU A 142 -14.82 -11.29 -2.60
CA GLU A 142 -14.33 -12.31 -3.52
C GLU A 142 -12.83 -12.16 -3.81
N LEU A 143 -12.32 -10.93 -3.85
CA LEU A 143 -10.90 -10.62 -4.00
C LEU A 143 -10.07 -10.80 -2.70
N GLY A 144 -10.71 -11.22 -1.59
CA GLY A 144 -10.03 -11.37 -0.30
C GLY A 144 -9.55 -10.06 0.31
N PHE A 145 -10.17 -8.92 -0.05
CA PHE A 145 -9.75 -7.61 0.44
C PHE A 145 -9.98 -7.44 1.94
N PHE A 146 -11.01 -8.10 2.49
CA PHE A 146 -11.38 -8.02 3.90
C PHE A 146 -10.88 -9.21 4.72
N ASP A 147 -10.18 -10.16 4.08
CA ASP A 147 -9.65 -11.32 4.77
C ASP A 147 -8.45 -10.89 5.62
N THR A 148 -8.68 -10.80 6.92
CA THR A 148 -7.62 -10.60 7.92
C THR A 148 -7.18 -11.97 8.44
N GLY A 149 -6.34 -12.65 7.70
CA GLY A 149 -5.75 -13.92 8.09
C GLY A 149 -4.37 -14.06 7.47
N CYS A 150 -3.34 -14.12 8.30
CA CYS A 150 -2.03 -14.58 7.86
C CYS A 150 -2.12 -16.10 7.72
N GLU A 151 -2.27 -16.59 6.50
CA GLU A 151 -1.93 -18.00 6.23
C GLU A 151 -0.43 -18.13 6.45
N ASP A 152 -0.04 -18.85 7.52
CA ASP A 152 1.35 -19.19 7.77
C ASP A 152 1.94 -19.85 6.52
N GLN A 153 2.75 -19.09 5.76
CA GLN A 153 3.45 -19.61 4.58
C GLN A 153 4.55 -20.62 4.93
N LYS A 154 4.52 -21.19 6.13
CA LYS A 154 5.39 -22.30 6.54
C LYS A 154 5.14 -23.62 5.78
N ALA A 155 4.07 -23.70 5.00
CA ALA A 155 3.73 -24.95 4.30
C ALA A 155 4.34 -25.09 2.88
N LYS A 156 5.02 -24.08 2.33
CA LYS A 156 5.58 -24.15 0.96
C LYS A 156 7.10 -24.27 0.85
N ALA A 157 7.81 -24.29 1.97
CA ALA A 157 9.27 -24.48 1.99
C ALA A 157 9.72 -25.94 2.28
N GLY A 158 8.79 -26.88 2.28
CA GLY A 158 9.04 -28.25 2.73
C GLY A 158 8.71 -29.35 1.72
N THR A 159 8.99 -29.18 0.41
CA THR A 159 9.07 -30.32 -0.54
C THR A 159 10.01 -29.98 -1.68
N ALA A 160 11.28 -29.95 -1.37
CA ALA A 160 12.35 -30.06 -2.36
C ALA A 160 13.52 -30.86 -1.70
N GLU A 161 13.25 -32.10 -1.35
CA GLU A 161 14.23 -33.15 -1.12
C GLU A 161 13.61 -34.40 -1.74
N ASP A 162 14.09 -34.74 -2.95
CA ASP A 162 14.58 -36.04 -3.42
C ASP A 162 14.96 -35.90 -4.90
#